data_604e9a9708a296c7785a2c72ec3f90c7
#
_entry.id   604e9a9708a296c7785a2c72ec3f90c7
#
_cell.length_a   1.000
_cell.length_b   1.000
_cell.length_c   1.000
_cell.angle_alpha   90.00
_cell.angle_beta   90.00
_cell.angle_gamma   90.00
#
_symmetry.space_group_name_H-M   'P 1'
#
loop_
_entity.id
_entity.type
_entity.pdbx_description
1 polymer ?
#
loop_
_entity_poly.entity_id
_entity_poly.type
_entity_poly.pdbx_seq_one_letter_code
_entity_poly.pdbx_strand_id
1 'polypeptide(L)'
;MSVPPLIDRGGMTYRLASHQLRILQKMDECGSLGIFAEAGTGKTMIALTWIYDSLISGSIDDALVICPHSLIASWESAISKMAEFGYSEDEIDIVRGAVSIVSYNSVWVRNKDFRKKKGQRKYEIRQQYKKQWGAIFCDESHRLGDPYSVQTTVILRMIPLAEHRFPMTGTPDSGKYTKLYGQLKFIDPSLFEDYRQFERRYVLAKDYFGNPTRYDEDALDSLKRRYGAVARLKECFDMPDSTETDVPVPFTAEGLRAYKDMLGKRRKEYGINFQTAGVSSMKAKQCCSGFVFDDDHVPRYLPTGKIEALEDIIESRDGKIVVFCQYIPSIDRICDFLGRKKISYVRFDASEKRPVWEDFQSDPNIRMIVVQYQRGAEGIDLFSADCMVFYETTPSPYILEQAKARIMRKGQVKKCSYYYLYTPHNSLEERSMRSVRAGMDVSRLKMDKWADEERERYSIEAPSDAVE
;
A
#
# COMPACT_ATOMS: atom_id res chain seq x y z
N MET A 1 -9.89 -28.50 6.90
CA MET A 1 -8.76 -27.86 6.18
C MET A 1 -7.75 -28.95 5.88
N SER A 2 -7.49 -29.25 4.60
CA SER A 2 -6.44 -30.20 4.23
C SER A 2 -5.09 -29.56 4.53
N VAL A 3 -4.28 -30.23 5.36
CA VAL A 3 -2.88 -29.84 5.58
C VAL A 3 -2.18 -29.86 4.21
N PRO A 4 -1.46 -28.78 3.81
CA PRO A 4 -0.72 -28.79 2.55
C PRO A 4 0.22 -29.99 2.49
N PRO A 5 0.41 -30.60 1.31
CA PRO A 5 1.29 -31.76 1.20
C PRO A 5 2.70 -31.39 1.64
N LEU A 6 3.31 -32.29 2.39
CA LEU A 6 4.73 -32.25 2.70
C LEU A 6 5.50 -32.51 1.41
N ILE A 7 6.50 -31.71 1.08
CA ILE A 7 7.27 -31.83 -0.13
C ILE A 7 8.74 -32.01 0.22
N ASP A 8 9.29 -33.11 -0.31
CA ASP A 8 10.69 -33.42 -0.18
C ASP A 8 11.49 -32.65 -1.26
N ARG A 9 12.34 -31.74 -0.81
CA ARG A 9 13.38 -31.13 -1.61
C ARG A 9 14.73 -31.54 -1.00
N GLY A 10 15.38 -32.51 -1.61
CA GLY A 10 16.70 -32.97 -1.18
C GLY A 10 16.72 -33.63 0.22
N GLY A 11 15.63 -34.28 0.64
CA GLY A 11 15.48 -34.93 1.93
C GLY A 11 14.84 -34.06 3.01
N MET A 12 14.41 -32.83 2.70
CA MET A 12 13.73 -31.93 3.62
C MET A 12 12.25 -31.73 3.24
N THR A 13 11.39 -31.73 4.23
CA THR A 13 9.95 -31.73 4.04
C THR A 13 9.33 -30.42 4.49
N TYR A 14 8.92 -29.56 3.55
CA TYR A 14 8.32 -28.24 3.83
C TYR A 14 6.81 -28.22 3.59
N ARG A 15 6.09 -27.42 4.39
CA ARG A 15 4.63 -27.23 4.26
C ARG A 15 4.30 -26.05 3.35
N LEU A 16 4.72 -26.10 2.10
CA LEU A 16 4.44 -25.06 1.13
C LEU A 16 3.23 -25.38 0.27
N ALA A 17 2.46 -24.34 -0.11
CA ALA A 17 1.35 -24.50 -1.05
C ALA A 17 1.87 -24.70 -2.48
N SER A 18 1.08 -25.35 -3.35
CA SER A 18 1.48 -25.67 -4.73
C SER A 18 1.92 -24.46 -5.56
N HIS A 19 1.29 -23.28 -5.36
CA HIS A 19 1.69 -22.06 -6.05
C HIS A 19 3.05 -21.52 -5.55
N GLN A 20 3.35 -21.68 -4.26
CA GLN A 20 4.64 -21.28 -3.69
C GLN A 20 5.78 -22.09 -4.29
N LEU A 21 5.58 -23.39 -4.45
CA LEU A 21 6.55 -24.28 -5.07
C LEU A 21 6.79 -23.97 -6.55
N ARG A 22 5.71 -23.68 -7.30
CA ARG A 22 5.86 -23.24 -8.70
C ARG A 22 6.67 -21.95 -8.81
N ILE A 23 6.50 -21.03 -7.86
CA ILE A 23 7.27 -19.78 -7.82
C ILE A 23 8.73 -20.08 -7.49
N LEU A 24 9.02 -20.92 -6.50
CA LEU A 24 10.37 -21.33 -6.13
C LEU A 24 11.09 -21.99 -7.30
N GLN A 25 10.45 -22.96 -7.96
CA GLN A 25 11.01 -23.59 -9.15
C GLN A 25 11.37 -22.57 -10.24
N LYS A 26 10.47 -21.59 -10.50
CA LYS A 26 10.73 -20.54 -11.48
C LYS A 26 11.88 -19.61 -11.05
N MET A 27 12.04 -19.34 -9.75
CA MET A 27 13.18 -18.58 -9.22
C MET A 27 14.49 -19.31 -9.49
N ASP A 28 14.55 -20.63 -9.26
CA ASP A 28 15.72 -21.47 -9.54
C ASP A 28 16.06 -21.48 -11.04
N GLU A 29 15.04 -21.64 -11.91
CA GLU A 29 15.22 -21.68 -13.36
C GLU A 29 15.70 -20.33 -13.94
N CYS A 30 15.21 -19.19 -13.41
CA CYS A 30 15.45 -17.88 -13.98
C CYS A 30 16.62 -17.12 -13.32
N GLY A 31 16.98 -17.46 -12.09
CA GLY A 31 18.01 -16.78 -11.30
C GLY A 31 17.65 -15.35 -10.86
N SER A 32 16.89 -14.61 -11.67
CA SER A 32 16.33 -13.29 -11.32
C SER A 32 14.92 -13.19 -11.87
N LEU A 33 13.95 -12.81 -11.03
CA LEU A 33 12.53 -12.89 -11.34
C LEU A 33 11.70 -11.95 -10.45
N GLY A 34 10.66 -11.33 -10.99
CA GLY A 34 9.64 -10.63 -10.21
C GLY A 34 8.70 -11.59 -9.49
N ILE A 35 8.53 -11.46 -8.18
CA ILE A 35 7.52 -12.21 -7.43
C ILE A 35 6.26 -11.34 -7.34
N PHE A 36 5.44 -11.42 -8.39
CA PHE A 36 4.24 -10.61 -8.56
C PHE A 36 3.01 -11.36 -8.02
N ALA A 37 2.99 -11.54 -6.71
CA ALA A 37 2.00 -12.34 -6.02
C ALA A 37 1.21 -11.50 -5.02
N GLU A 38 -0.13 -11.62 -5.04
CA GLU A 38 -1.03 -10.82 -4.21
C GLU A 38 -0.72 -10.94 -2.71
N ALA A 39 -1.21 -9.99 -1.92
CA ALA A 39 -1.11 -10.07 -0.46
C ALA A 39 -1.77 -11.36 0.05
N GLY A 40 -1.17 -11.99 1.05
CA GLY A 40 -1.67 -13.25 1.61
C GLY A 40 -1.25 -14.54 0.86
N THR A 41 -0.57 -14.45 -0.27
CA THR A 41 -0.04 -15.62 -1.00
C THR A 41 1.24 -16.21 -0.41
N GLY A 42 1.85 -15.52 0.58
CA GLY A 42 3.05 -15.97 1.29
C GLY A 42 4.38 -15.63 0.62
N LYS A 43 4.48 -14.48 -0.06
CA LYS A 43 5.71 -13.97 -0.68
C LYS A 43 6.94 -14.04 0.21
N THR A 44 6.80 -13.59 1.45
CA THR A 44 7.89 -13.57 2.43
C THR A 44 8.41 -14.98 2.71
N MET A 45 7.51 -15.96 2.87
CA MET A 45 7.91 -17.34 3.08
C MET A 45 8.57 -17.97 1.83
N ILE A 46 8.07 -17.63 0.62
CA ILE A 46 8.72 -18.05 -0.64
C ILE A 46 10.17 -17.53 -0.66
N ALA A 47 10.39 -16.25 -0.34
CA ALA A 47 11.72 -15.67 -0.33
C ALA A 47 12.63 -16.33 0.72
N LEU A 48 12.15 -16.53 1.96
CA LEU A 48 12.92 -17.16 3.02
C LEU A 48 13.27 -18.62 2.72
N THR A 49 12.33 -19.37 2.13
CA THR A 49 12.61 -20.75 1.67
C THR A 49 13.68 -20.78 0.58
N TRP A 50 13.56 -19.90 -0.43
CA TRP A 50 14.57 -19.83 -1.49
C TRP A 50 15.95 -19.44 -0.95
N ILE A 51 16.01 -18.47 -0.01
CA ILE A 51 17.26 -18.06 0.64
C ILE A 51 17.87 -19.27 1.38
N TYR A 52 17.09 -19.98 2.18
CA TYR A 52 17.56 -21.14 2.92
C TYR A 52 18.10 -22.23 1.99
N ASP A 53 17.32 -22.65 0.99
CA ASP A 53 17.75 -23.68 0.00
C ASP A 53 19.05 -23.28 -0.70
N SER A 54 19.19 -21.99 -1.05
CA SER A 54 20.37 -21.45 -1.72
C SER A 54 21.60 -21.39 -0.81
N LEU A 55 21.42 -21.09 0.48
CA LEU A 55 22.50 -21.10 1.49
C LEU A 55 23.02 -22.53 1.70
N ILE A 56 22.11 -23.50 1.87
CA ILE A 56 22.48 -24.90 2.11
C ILE A 56 23.16 -25.54 0.89
N SER A 57 22.70 -25.19 -0.31
CA SER A 57 23.37 -25.67 -1.56
C SER A 57 24.68 -24.96 -1.84
N GLY A 58 25.02 -23.91 -1.09
CA GLY A 58 26.21 -23.08 -1.34
C GLY A 58 26.11 -22.21 -2.58
N SER A 59 24.89 -22.00 -3.11
CA SER A 59 24.65 -21.14 -4.28
C SER A 59 24.78 -19.66 -3.93
N ILE A 60 24.50 -19.29 -2.69
CA ILE A 60 24.71 -17.93 -2.15
C ILE A 60 25.33 -18.00 -0.76
N ASP A 61 26.02 -16.93 -0.35
CA ASP A 61 26.57 -16.81 1.01
C ASP A 61 25.69 -15.89 1.89
N ASP A 62 24.94 -14.99 1.28
CA ASP A 62 24.10 -14.03 2.00
C ASP A 62 22.98 -13.46 1.13
N ALA A 63 22.02 -12.77 1.78
CA ALA A 63 20.95 -12.07 1.10
C ALA A 63 20.65 -10.71 1.74
N LEU A 64 20.29 -9.72 0.91
CA LEU A 64 19.81 -8.41 1.33
C LEU A 64 18.32 -8.28 1.03
N VAL A 65 17.53 -8.05 2.06
CA VAL A 65 16.10 -7.73 1.95
C VAL A 65 15.93 -6.23 2.13
N ILE A 66 15.44 -5.55 1.11
CA ILE A 66 15.12 -4.13 1.11
C ILE A 66 13.60 -3.98 1.13
N CYS A 67 13.05 -3.45 2.21
CA CYS A 67 11.60 -3.36 2.41
C CYS A 67 11.19 -1.98 2.93
N PRO A 68 9.88 -1.63 2.97
CA PRO A 68 9.40 -0.51 3.75
C PRO A 68 9.81 -0.63 5.22
N HIS A 69 10.09 0.51 5.87
CA HIS A 69 10.51 0.50 7.29
C HIS A 69 9.49 -0.20 8.21
N SER A 70 8.21 -0.05 7.92
CA SER A 70 7.09 -0.71 8.62
C SER A 70 7.11 -2.23 8.54
N LEU A 71 7.78 -2.81 7.55
CA LEU A 71 7.83 -4.27 7.33
C LEU A 71 9.08 -4.94 7.91
N ILE A 72 10.05 -4.20 8.45
CA ILE A 72 11.27 -4.79 9.03
C ILE A 72 10.91 -5.81 10.12
N ALA A 73 10.12 -5.39 11.12
CA ALA A 73 9.68 -6.29 12.19
C ALA A 73 8.87 -7.49 11.68
N SER A 74 8.08 -7.30 10.60
CA SER A 74 7.33 -8.40 9.98
C SER A 74 8.26 -9.43 9.32
N TRP A 75 9.36 -9.00 8.70
CA TRP A 75 10.37 -9.88 8.15
C TRP A 75 11.14 -10.63 9.24
N GLU A 76 11.54 -9.94 10.30
CA GLU A 76 12.18 -10.56 11.48
C GLU A 76 11.27 -11.63 12.13
N SER A 77 9.98 -11.28 12.31
CA SER A 77 8.96 -12.22 12.80
C SER A 77 8.75 -13.40 11.84
N ALA A 78 8.80 -13.16 10.53
CA ALA A 78 8.63 -14.22 9.54
C ALA A 78 9.77 -15.25 9.57
N ILE A 79 11.01 -14.83 9.84
CA ILE A 79 12.15 -15.74 10.04
C ILE A 79 11.85 -16.67 11.24
N SER A 80 11.40 -16.13 12.37
CA SER A 80 11.04 -16.95 13.54
C SER A 80 9.85 -17.89 13.25
N LYS A 81 8.89 -17.45 12.45
CA LYS A 81 7.71 -18.25 12.04
C LYS A 81 8.05 -19.36 11.03
N MET A 82 9.27 -19.46 10.52
CA MET A 82 9.66 -20.61 9.69
C MET A 82 9.48 -21.95 10.43
N ALA A 83 9.54 -21.98 11.75
CA ALA A 83 9.23 -23.15 12.57
C ALA A 83 7.82 -23.71 12.30
N GLU A 84 6.82 -22.86 12.03
CA GLU A 84 5.45 -23.28 11.70
C GLU A 84 5.37 -24.02 10.35
N PHE A 85 6.39 -23.84 9.51
CA PHE A 85 6.53 -24.48 8.19
C PHE A 85 7.43 -25.73 8.22
N GLY A 86 7.96 -26.11 9.39
CA GLY A 86 8.72 -27.33 9.61
C GLY A 86 10.23 -27.15 9.67
N TYR A 87 10.74 -25.90 9.68
CA TYR A 87 12.17 -25.61 9.87
C TYR A 87 12.57 -25.77 11.35
N SER A 88 13.74 -26.35 11.59
CA SER A 88 14.36 -26.42 12.92
C SER A 88 14.97 -25.07 13.33
N GLU A 89 15.28 -24.90 14.61
CA GLU A 89 15.94 -23.69 15.09
C GLU A 89 17.31 -23.48 14.46
N ASP A 90 18.10 -24.55 14.24
CA ASP A 90 19.41 -24.48 13.57
C ASP A 90 19.27 -23.95 12.13
N GLU A 91 18.24 -24.37 11.40
CA GLU A 91 17.94 -23.90 10.05
C GLU A 91 17.49 -22.43 10.04
N ILE A 92 16.70 -22.04 11.02
CA ILE A 92 16.27 -20.66 11.20
C ILE A 92 17.48 -19.76 11.53
N ASP A 93 18.41 -20.23 12.35
CA ASP A 93 19.60 -19.48 12.71
C ASP A 93 20.55 -19.28 11.51
N ILE A 94 20.65 -20.24 10.59
CA ILE A 94 21.36 -20.08 9.32
C ILE A 94 20.79 -18.90 8.53
N VAL A 95 19.46 -18.86 8.36
CA VAL A 95 18.79 -17.75 7.65
C VAL A 95 18.97 -16.43 8.41
N ARG A 96 18.81 -16.42 9.71
CA ARG A 96 18.98 -15.24 10.57
C ARG A 96 20.39 -14.66 10.49
N GLY A 97 21.42 -15.51 10.40
CA GLY A 97 22.82 -15.10 10.27
C GLY A 97 23.18 -14.55 8.90
N ALA A 98 22.52 -15.01 7.83
CA ALA A 98 22.85 -14.66 6.46
C ALA A 98 22.00 -13.53 5.86
N VAL A 99 20.84 -13.22 6.45
CA VAL A 99 19.89 -12.22 5.91
C VAL A 99 20.08 -10.86 6.57
N SER A 100 20.31 -9.85 5.75
CA SER A 100 20.29 -8.44 6.19
C SER A 100 18.97 -7.78 5.78
N ILE A 101 18.17 -7.31 6.73
CA ILE A 101 16.88 -6.65 6.49
C ILE A 101 17.04 -5.15 6.71
N VAL A 102 16.71 -4.33 5.68
CA VAL A 102 16.92 -2.89 5.73
C VAL A 102 15.78 -2.12 5.07
N SER A 103 15.56 -0.88 5.51
CA SER A 103 14.58 -0.04 4.82
C SER A 103 15.18 0.57 3.55
N TYR A 104 14.32 0.85 2.54
CA TYR A 104 14.73 1.54 1.32
C TYR A 104 15.58 2.79 1.58
N ASN A 105 15.17 3.61 2.56
CA ASN A 105 15.88 4.85 2.89
C ASN A 105 17.21 4.61 3.61
N SER A 106 17.42 3.44 4.19
CA SER A 106 18.69 3.08 4.87
C SER A 106 19.79 2.66 3.91
N VAL A 107 19.46 2.33 2.65
CA VAL A 107 20.44 1.85 1.66
C VAL A 107 21.37 2.97 1.19
N TRP A 108 20.95 4.22 1.25
CA TRP A 108 21.69 5.34 0.68
C TRP A 108 21.95 6.47 1.67
N VAL A 109 22.90 7.33 1.30
CA VAL A 109 23.28 8.54 2.02
C VAL A 109 23.46 9.69 1.05
N ARG A 110 23.09 10.90 1.49
CA ARG A 110 23.37 12.11 0.73
C ARG A 110 24.87 12.43 0.82
N ASN A 111 25.53 12.60 -0.33
CA ASN A 111 26.91 13.06 -0.38
C ASN A 111 26.96 14.54 0.07
N LYS A 112 27.61 14.79 1.20
CA LYS A 112 27.74 16.14 1.78
C LYS A 112 28.64 17.06 0.93
N ASP A 113 29.60 16.47 0.21
CA ASP A 113 30.59 17.19 -0.63
C ASP A 113 30.15 17.32 -2.09
N PHE A 114 28.87 17.05 -2.38
CA PHE A 114 28.34 17.13 -3.73
C PHE A 114 28.38 18.57 -4.28
N ARG A 115 29.22 18.82 -5.30
CA ARG A 115 29.43 20.14 -5.93
C ARG A 115 28.96 20.23 -7.40
N LYS A 116 28.08 19.34 -7.86
CA LYS A 116 27.64 19.22 -9.28
C LYS A 116 28.79 19.05 -10.30
N LYS A 117 29.92 18.48 -9.89
CA LYS A 117 31.03 18.16 -10.79
C LYS A 117 30.74 16.89 -11.59
N LYS A 118 31.26 16.80 -12.83
CA LYS A 118 31.16 15.61 -13.67
C LYS A 118 31.64 14.36 -12.90
N GLY A 119 30.82 13.31 -12.89
CA GLY A 119 31.13 12.06 -12.16
C GLY A 119 30.74 12.02 -10.68
N GLN A 120 30.42 13.15 -10.04
CA GLN A 120 29.91 13.16 -8.67
C GLN A 120 28.42 12.84 -8.62
N ARG A 121 28.03 12.06 -7.61
CA ARG A 121 26.64 11.70 -7.35
C ARG A 121 26.14 12.38 -6.08
N LYS A 122 24.92 12.91 -6.12
CA LYS A 122 24.26 13.55 -4.96
C LYS A 122 23.88 12.54 -3.87
N TYR A 123 23.58 11.31 -4.25
CA TYR A 123 23.23 10.20 -3.37
C TYR A 123 24.07 8.97 -3.71
N GLU A 124 24.55 8.29 -2.69
CA GLU A 124 25.43 7.13 -2.84
C GLU A 124 24.91 5.96 -2.01
N ILE A 125 25.18 4.73 -2.44
CA ILE A 125 24.94 3.53 -1.64
C ILE A 125 25.85 3.62 -0.41
N ARG A 126 25.32 3.35 0.78
CA ARG A 126 26.14 3.31 2.01
C ARG A 126 27.19 2.23 1.92
N GLN A 127 28.36 2.49 2.52
CA GLN A 127 29.55 1.63 2.39
C GLN A 127 29.28 0.18 2.80
N GLN A 128 28.49 -0.04 3.84
CA GLN A 128 28.14 -1.37 4.34
C GLN A 128 27.33 -2.24 3.36
N TYR A 129 26.68 -1.61 2.37
CA TYR A 129 25.91 -2.31 1.32
C TYR A 129 26.63 -2.35 -0.03
N LYS A 130 27.84 -1.78 -0.13
CA LYS A 130 28.70 -1.82 -1.31
C LYS A 130 29.54 -3.10 -1.34
N LYS A 131 28.93 -4.26 -1.20
CA LYS A 131 29.57 -5.56 -1.37
C LYS A 131 28.81 -6.39 -2.39
N GLN A 132 29.39 -7.50 -2.81
CA GLN A 132 28.64 -8.49 -3.57
C GLN A 132 27.65 -9.18 -2.62
N TRP A 133 26.43 -9.36 -3.10
CA TRP A 133 25.34 -10.07 -2.45
C TRP A 133 24.97 -11.28 -3.27
N GLY A 134 24.78 -12.42 -2.65
CA GLY A 134 24.22 -13.59 -3.32
C GLY A 134 22.83 -13.30 -3.88
N ALA A 135 21.97 -12.65 -3.08
CA ALA A 135 20.67 -12.21 -3.56
C ALA A 135 20.24 -10.85 -2.99
N ILE A 136 19.48 -10.06 -3.78
CA ILE A 136 18.79 -8.87 -3.31
C ILE A 136 17.30 -9.03 -3.57
N PHE A 137 16.50 -8.98 -2.49
CA PHE A 137 15.05 -8.94 -2.50
C PHE A 137 14.58 -7.50 -2.26
N CYS A 138 13.68 -7.01 -3.12
CA CYS A 138 13.04 -5.70 -2.95
C CYS A 138 11.55 -5.91 -2.67
N ASP A 139 11.15 -5.88 -1.40
CA ASP A 139 9.74 -6.02 -1.02
C ASP A 139 8.97 -4.73 -1.25
N GLU A 140 7.70 -4.84 -1.64
CA GLU A 140 6.87 -3.74 -2.13
C GLU A 140 7.55 -2.96 -3.26
N SER A 141 8.09 -3.71 -4.22
CA SER A 141 8.92 -3.21 -5.32
C SER A 141 8.21 -2.25 -6.29
N HIS A 142 6.88 -2.11 -6.24
CA HIS A 142 6.16 -1.03 -6.91
C HIS A 142 6.68 0.37 -6.51
N ARG A 143 7.40 0.47 -5.38
CA ARG A 143 8.13 1.68 -4.93
C ARG A 143 9.29 2.07 -5.86
N LEU A 144 9.73 1.17 -6.74
CA LEU A 144 10.70 1.47 -7.82
C LEU A 144 10.02 2.09 -9.05
N GLY A 145 8.76 2.53 -8.90
CA GLY A 145 7.91 2.99 -10.00
C GLY A 145 8.24 4.36 -10.56
N ASP A 146 8.86 5.26 -9.79
CA ASP A 146 9.33 6.54 -10.30
C ASP A 146 10.80 6.41 -10.73
N PRO A 147 11.09 6.45 -12.05
CA PRO A 147 12.44 6.25 -12.59
C PRO A 147 13.44 7.33 -12.17
N TYR A 148 12.95 8.49 -11.77
CA TYR A 148 13.77 9.65 -11.38
C TYR A 148 13.91 9.81 -9.87
N SER A 149 13.20 9.02 -9.08
CA SER A 149 13.32 9.06 -7.63
C SER A 149 14.73 8.64 -7.17
N VAL A 150 15.16 9.19 -6.05
CA VAL A 150 16.43 8.80 -5.41
C VAL A 150 16.46 7.31 -5.13
N GLN A 151 15.35 6.79 -4.60
CA GLN A 151 15.19 5.39 -4.25
C GLN A 151 15.41 4.49 -5.46
N THR A 152 14.67 4.68 -6.55
CA THR A 152 14.82 3.87 -7.78
C THR A 152 16.22 3.97 -8.34
N THR A 153 16.75 5.19 -8.44
CA THR A 153 18.10 5.43 -8.98
C THR A 153 19.18 4.70 -8.17
N VAL A 154 19.07 4.67 -6.85
CA VAL A 154 20.05 3.99 -5.99
C VAL A 154 19.91 2.49 -6.08
N ILE A 155 18.69 1.95 -6.01
CA ILE A 155 18.46 0.50 -6.10
C ILE A 155 18.92 -0.05 -7.46
N LEU A 156 18.63 0.63 -8.57
CA LEU A 156 19.13 0.20 -9.89
C LEU A 156 20.66 0.20 -10.00
N ARG A 157 21.37 1.01 -9.20
CA ARG A 157 22.84 0.95 -9.11
C ARG A 157 23.36 -0.23 -8.29
N MET A 158 22.50 -0.93 -7.55
CA MET A 158 22.88 -2.17 -6.85
C MET A 158 22.84 -3.40 -7.75
N ILE A 159 22.30 -3.31 -8.97
CA ILE A 159 22.24 -4.42 -9.93
C ILE A 159 23.58 -5.17 -10.06
N PRO A 160 24.75 -4.50 -10.30
CA PRO A 160 26.01 -5.20 -10.41
C PRO A 160 26.55 -5.76 -9.08
N LEU A 161 25.90 -5.46 -7.97
CA LEU A 161 26.23 -5.96 -6.64
C LEU A 161 25.38 -7.17 -6.24
N ALA A 162 24.49 -7.68 -7.10
CA ALA A 162 23.59 -8.77 -6.80
C ALA A 162 23.71 -9.85 -7.87
N GLU A 163 23.95 -11.08 -7.46
CA GLU A 163 23.93 -12.23 -8.35
C GLU A 163 22.46 -12.55 -8.75
N HIS A 164 21.58 -12.63 -7.75
CA HIS A 164 20.17 -12.83 -7.95
C HIS A 164 19.34 -11.63 -7.50
N ARG A 165 18.26 -11.29 -8.24
CA ARG A 165 17.45 -10.09 -8.01
C ARG A 165 15.97 -10.41 -8.07
N PHE A 166 15.27 -10.18 -6.94
CA PHE A 166 13.87 -10.54 -6.77
C PHE A 166 13.03 -9.34 -6.29
N PRO A 167 12.51 -8.50 -7.19
CA PRO A 167 11.49 -7.53 -6.82
C PRO A 167 10.19 -8.26 -6.50
N MET A 168 9.58 -7.92 -5.36
CA MET A 168 8.39 -8.57 -4.82
C MET A 168 7.27 -7.56 -4.60
N THR A 169 6.08 -7.82 -5.10
CA THR A 169 4.89 -7.00 -4.84
C THR A 169 3.61 -7.70 -5.27
N GLY A 170 2.49 -7.36 -4.63
CA GLY A 170 1.15 -7.80 -5.06
C GLY A 170 0.58 -6.98 -6.20
N THR A 171 1.10 -5.78 -6.42
CA THR A 171 0.56 -4.80 -7.38
C THR A 171 1.70 -4.17 -8.20
N PRO A 172 2.29 -4.91 -9.14
CA PRO A 172 3.50 -4.49 -9.84
C PRO A 172 3.32 -3.19 -10.65
N ASP A 173 2.15 -2.97 -11.23
CA ASP A 173 1.79 -1.76 -11.96
C ASP A 173 1.06 -0.72 -11.10
N SER A 174 0.38 -1.13 -10.01
CA SER A 174 -0.37 -0.24 -9.09
C SER A 174 -1.17 0.85 -9.81
N GLY A 175 -1.87 0.48 -10.90
CA GLY A 175 -2.66 1.39 -11.73
C GLY A 175 -1.87 2.29 -12.68
N LYS A 176 -0.54 2.12 -12.78
CA LYS A 176 0.33 2.83 -13.72
C LYS A 176 1.44 1.93 -14.24
N TYR A 177 1.34 1.50 -15.47
CA TYR A 177 2.33 0.62 -16.10
C TYR A 177 3.77 1.16 -16.10
N THR A 178 3.98 2.48 -15.97
CA THR A 178 5.31 3.05 -15.77
C THR A 178 6.05 2.48 -14.58
N LYS A 179 5.31 2.01 -13.55
CA LYS A 179 5.90 1.39 -12.35
C LYS A 179 6.60 0.06 -12.64
N LEU A 180 6.31 -0.58 -13.76
CA LEU A 180 7.01 -1.80 -14.16
C LEU A 180 8.46 -1.54 -14.59
N TYR A 181 8.79 -0.35 -15.09
CA TYR A 181 10.13 -0.05 -15.60
C TYR A 181 11.23 -0.39 -14.59
N GLY A 182 11.17 0.18 -13.40
CA GLY A 182 12.22 -0.02 -12.39
C GLY A 182 12.35 -1.47 -11.95
N GLN A 183 11.23 -2.18 -11.84
CA GLN A 183 11.19 -3.59 -11.45
C GLN A 183 11.77 -4.48 -12.56
N LEU A 184 11.34 -4.30 -13.81
CA LEU A 184 11.85 -5.06 -14.97
C LEU A 184 13.35 -4.76 -15.21
N LYS A 185 13.77 -3.49 -15.09
CA LYS A 185 15.18 -3.09 -15.20
C LYS A 185 16.04 -3.71 -14.08
N PHE A 186 15.48 -3.87 -12.89
CA PHE A 186 16.17 -4.52 -11.77
C PHE A 186 16.34 -6.02 -12.01
N ILE A 187 15.33 -6.70 -12.60
CA ILE A 187 15.41 -8.12 -12.97
C ILE A 187 16.44 -8.33 -14.10
N ASP A 188 16.24 -7.63 -15.21
CA ASP A 188 17.07 -7.75 -16.41
C ASP A 188 17.49 -6.36 -16.90
N PRO A 189 18.74 -5.95 -16.61
CA PRO A 189 19.25 -4.65 -17.01
C PRO A 189 19.42 -4.47 -18.52
N SER A 190 19.38 -5.55 -19.30
CA SER A 190 19.50 -5.48 -20.76
C SER A 190 18.21 -5.07 -21.48
N LEU A 191 17.06 -5.16 -20.82
CA LEU A 191 15.74 -4.85 -21.42
C LEU A 191 15.63 -3.42 -21.92
N PHE A 192 16.20 -2.49 -21.18
CA PHE A 192 16.12 -1.05 -21.48
C PHE A 192 17.45 -0.39 -21.18
N GLU A 193 17.94 0.48 -22.05
CA GLU A 193 19.07 1.35 -21.75
C GLU A 193 18.70 2.35 -20.64
N ASP A 194 17.56 3.03 -20.84
CA ASP A 194 16.99 4.02 -19.91
C ASP A 194 15.46 4.02 -19.91
N TYR A 195 14.87 4.88 -19.08
CA TYR A 195 13.42 5.04 -19.01
C TYR A 195 12.82 5.59 -20.32
N ARG A 196 13.56 6.41 -21.09
CA ARG A 196 13.06 6.96 -22.36
C ARG A 196 12.85 5.87 -23.40
N GLN A 197 13.69 4.82 -23.38
CA GLN A 197 13.51 3.67 -24.26
C GLN A 197 12.25 2.88 -23.91
N PHE A 198 12.02 2.64 -22.59
CA PHE A 198 10.78 2.04 -22.10
C PHE A 198 9.54 2.86 -22.54
N GLU A 199 9.60 4.16 -22.32
CA GLU A 199 8.53 5.09 -22.65
C GLU A 199 8.19 5.11 -24.15
N ARG A 200 9.20 5.17 -25.01
CA ARG A 200 9.01 5.11 -26.48
C ARG A 200 8.39 3.80 -26.97
N ARG A 201 8.65 2.68 -26.27
CA ARG A 201 8.13 1.37 -26.68
C ARG A 201 6.69 1.12 -26.23
N TYR A 202 6.32 1.61 -25.04
CA TYR A 202 5.09 1.14 -24.37
C TYR A 202 4.11 2.27 -24.02
N VAL A 203 4.48 3.55 -24.13
CA VAL A 203 3.56 4.67 -23.91
C VAL A 203 2.98 5.11 -25.24
N LEU A 204 1.67 4.92 -25.41
CA LEU A 204 0.95 5.24 -26.65
C LEU A 204 0.41 6.67 -26.68
N ALA A 205 0.14 7.27 -25.50
CA ALA A 205 -0.33 8.65 -25.40
C ALA A 205 0.13 9.29 -24.09
N LYS A 206 0.29 10.62 -24.12
CA LYS A 206 0.63 11.47 -22.97
C LYS A 206 -0.35 12.64 -22.88
N ASP A 207 -0.53 13.16 -21.66
CA ASP A 207 -1.28 14.40 -21.45
C ASP A 207 -0.45 15.64 -21.85
N TYR A 208 -1.07 16.82 -21.73
CA TYR A 208 -0.41 18.10 -22.02
C TYR A 208 0.88 18.34 -21.21
N PHE A 209 0.99 17.74 -20.04
CA PHE A 209 2.16 17.85 -19.15
C PHE A 209 3.20 16.76 -19.40
N GLY A 210 2.98 15.90 -20.41
CA GLY A 210 3.90 14.81 -20.76
C GLY A 210 3.75 13.55 -19.91
N ASN A 211 2.73 13.44 -19.06
CA ASN A 211 2.48 12.24 -18.28
C ASN A 211 1.82 11.17 -19.16
N PRO A 212 2.24 9.91 -19.07
CA PRO A 212 1.62 8.82 -19.79
C PRO A 212 0.15 8.62 -19.41
N THR A 213 -0.73 8.52 -20.41
CA THR A 213 -2.17 8.33 -20.24
C THR A 213 -2.70 7.05 -20.87
N ARG A 214 -1.97 6.50 -21.86
CA ARG A 214 -2.32 5.23 -22.51
C ARG A 214 -1.06 4.42 -22.77
N TYR A 215 -1.17 3.11 -22.60
CA TYR A 215 -0.06 2.17 -22.72
C TYR A 215 -0.39 1.02 -23.66
N ASP A 216 0.63 0.36 -24.17
CA ASP A 216 0.53 -0.95 -24.81
C ASP A 216 0.42 -2.01 -23.68
N GLU A 217 -0.81 -2.19 -23.19
CA GLU A 217 -1.10 -3.04 -22.04
C GLU A 217 -0.79 -4.50 -22.31
N ASP A 218 -1.10 -4.99 -23.51
CA ASP A 218 -0.84 -6.40 -23.89
C ASP A 218 0.65 -6.71 -23.89
N ALA A 219 1.47 -5.80 -24.43
CA ALA A 219 2.92 -5.97 -24.43
C ALA A 219 3.50 -5.90 -23.02
N LEU A 220 3.01 -4.99 -22.16
CA LEU A 220 3.46 -4.85 -20.78
C LEU A 220 3.01 -6.02 -19.90
N ASP A 221 1.81 -6.54 -20.11
CA ASP A 221 1.33 -7.75 -19.44
C ASP A 221 2.10 -8.99 -19.89
N SER A 222 2.51 -9.06 -21.14
CA SER A 222 3.41 -10.10 -21.64
C SER A 222 4.76 -10.05 -20.93
N LEU A 223 5.36 -8.88 -20.79
CA LEU A 223 6.62 -8.72 -20.03
C LEU A 223 6.45 -9.12 -18.56
N LYS A 224 5.36 -8.70 -17.92
CA LYS A 224 5.04 -9.05 -16.54
C LYS A 224 4.96 -10.56 -16.35
N ARG A 225 4.34 -11.30 -17.28
CA ARG A 225 4.28 -12.77 -17.26
C ARG A 225 5.62 -13.43 -17.53
N ARG A 226 6.40 -12.87 -18.46
CA ARG A 226 7.71 -13.42 -18.85
C ARG A 226 8.76 -13.27 -17.74
N TYR A 227 8.83 -12.07 -17.13
CA TYR A 227 9.83 -11.71 -16.13
C TYR A 227 9.33 -11.82 -14.69
N GLY A 228 8.11 -12.30 -14.47
CA GLY A 228 7.54 -12.47 -13.15
C GLY A 228 6.80 -13.79 -12.96
N ALA A 229 6.74 -14.24 -11.73
CA ALA A 229 5.81 -15.25 -11.27
C ALA A 229 4.58 -14.56 -10.70
N VAL A 230 3.44 -14.72 -11.34
CA VAL A 230 2.17 -14.11 -10.96
C VAL A 230 1.35 -15.12 -10.16
N ALA A 231 0.82 -14.70 -9.00
CA ALA A 231 -0.08 -15.53 -8.21
C ALA A 231 -1.21 -14.66 -7.63
N ARG A 232 -2.45 -15.04 -7.88
CA ARG A 232 -3.64 -14.38 -7.33
C ARG A 232 -4.18 -15.18 -6.15
N LEU A 233 -4.60 -14.50 -5.09
CA LEU A 233 -5.06 -15.14 -3.86
C LEU A 233 -6.20 -16.13 -4.11
N LYS A 234 -7.18 -15.75 -4.92
CA LYS A 234 -8.33 -16.59 -5.27
C LYS A 234 -7.96 -17.83 -6.13
N GLU A 235 -6.84 -17.78 -6.86
CA GLU A 235 -6.34 -18.91 -7.64
C GLU A 235 -5.50 -19.87 -6.78
N CYS A 236 -4.98 -19.36 -5.65
CA CYS A 236 -4.09 -20.10 -4.76
C CYS A 236 -4.82 -20.80 -3.62
N PHE A 237 -5.94 -20.22 -3.17
CA PHE A 237 -6.71 -20.71 -2.02
C PHE A 237 -8.21 -20.65 -2.33
N ASP A 238 -8.94 -21.57 -1.72
CA ASP A 238 -10.41 -21.51 -1.67
C ASP A 238 -10.79 -20.40 -0.70
N MET A 239 -11.05 -19.21 -1.26
CA MET A 239 -11.39 -18.02 -0.52
C MET A 239 -12.90 -17.80 -0.50
N PRO A 240 -13.47 -17.36 0.63
CA PRO A 240 -14.88 -17.06 0.68
C PRO A 240 -15.23 -15.88 -0.25
N ASP A 241 -16.50 -15.81 -0.65
CA ASP A 241 -17.01 -14.69 -1.41
C ASP A 241 -16.88 -13.37 -0.66
N SER A 242 -16.92 -12.28 -1.41
CA SER A 242 -16.98 -10.94 -0.83
C SER A 242 -18.08 -10.10 -1.47
N THR A 243 -18.62 -9.17 -0.70
CA THR A 243 -19.56 -8.16 -1.17
C THR A 243 -19.01 -6.77 -0.95
N GLU A 244 -19.25 -5.89 -1.90
CA GLU A 244 -18.94 -4.47 -1.79
C GLU A 244 -20.24 -3.66 -1.84
N THR A 245 -20.43 -2.76 -0.88
CA THR A 245 -21.63 -1.96 -0.73
C THR A 245 -21.27 -0.48 -0.64
N ASP A 246 -21.82 0.29 -1.55
CA ASP A 246 -21.71 1.75 -1.54
C ASP A 246 -22.74 2.33 -0.57
N VAL A 247 -22.28 3.14 0.40
CA VAL A 247 -23.13 3.77 1.42
C VAL A 247 -23.08 5.30 1.22
N PRO A 248 -24.01 5.86 0.44
CA PRO A 248 -24.08 7.30 0.24
C PRO A 248 -24.53 8.01 1.52
N VAL A 249 -23.75 8.97 1.99
CA VAL A 249 -24.06 9.80 3.16
C VAL A 249 -24.13 11.26 2.69
N PRO A 250 -25.33 11.80 2.44
CA PRO A 250 -25.50 13.18 2.00
C PRO A 250 -24.95 14.19 3.01
N PHE A 251 -24.51 15.34 2.51
CA PHE A 251 -24.18 16.47 3.39
C PHE A 251 -25.39 16.87 4.24
N THR A 252 -25.11 17.25 5.49
CA THR A 252 -26.04 18.12 6.21
C THR A 252 -26.04 19.53 5.59
N ALA A 253 -27.03 20.35 5.90
CA ALA A 253 -27.10 21.71 5.36
C ALA A 253 -25.83 22.55 5.74
N GLU A 254 -25.33 22.38 6.95
CA GLU A 254 -24.11 23.04 7.45
C GLU A 254 -22.85 22.45 6.76
N GLY A 255 -22.77 21.12 6.62
CA GLY A 255 -21.67 20.45 5.93
C GLY A 255 -21.56 20.88 4.47
N LEU A 256 -22.68 21.01 3.76
CA LEU A 256 -22.71 21.49 2.38
C LEU A 256 -22.28 22.97 2.28
N ARG A 257 -22.70 23.81 3.25
CA ARG A 257 -22.25 25.20 3.32
C ARG A 257 -20.73 25.26 3.48
N ALA A 258 -20.20 24.56 4.47
CA ALA A 258 -18.76 24.51 4.71
C ALA A 258 -17.99 23.99 3.48
N TYR A 259 -18.49 22.95 2.82
CA TYR A 259 -17.89 22.42 1.59
C TYR A 259 -17.78 23.48 0.49
N LYS A 260 -18.88 24.23 0.25
CA LYS A 260 -18.92 25.33 -0.72
C LYS A 260 -18.00 26.49 -0.31
N ASP A 261 -17.97 26.83 0.97
CA ASP A 261 -17.09 27.88 1.50
C ASP A 261 -15.60 27.54 1.32
N MET A 262 -15.23 26.24 1.46
CA MET A 262 -13.86 25.78 1.18
C MET A 262 -13.49 25.84 -0.31
N LEU A 263 -14.43 25.63 -1.21
CA LEU A 263 -14.22 25.80 -2.64
C LEU A 263 -14.11 27.29 -3.04
N GLY A 264 -14.75 28.19 -2.28
CA GLY A 264 -14.85 29.62 -2.54
C GLY A 264 -13.96 30.50 -1.63
N LYS A 265 -14.44 31.72 -1.39
CA LYS A 265 -13.71 32.77 -0.64
C LYS A 265 -14.07 32.89 0.85
N ARG A 266 -15.18 32.25 1.32
CA ARG A 266 -15.72 32.44 2.69
C ARG A 266 -15.07 31.63 3.82
N ARG A 267 -13.91 31.13 3.61
CA ARG A 267 -13.16 30.23 4.50
C ARG A 267 -12.61 30.88 5.78
N LYS A 268 -12.55 32.22 5.83
CA LYS A 268 -12.10 32.95 7.03
C LYS A 268 -12.95 32.64 8.27
N GLU A 269 -14.23 32.32 8.08
CA GLU A 269 -15.14 31.92 9.16
C GLU A 269 -14.69 30.62 9.87
N TYR A 270 -13.85 29.82 9.20
CA TYR A 270 -13.27 28.57 9.71
C TYR A 270 -11.83 28.73 10.19
N GLY A 271 -11.31 29.96 10.34
CA GLY A 271 -9.92 30.22 10.75
C GLY A 271 -8.90 29.87 9.65
N ILE A 272 -9.29 29.99 8.37
CA ILE A 272 -8.46 29.64 7.22
C ILE A 272 -8.19 30.90 6.40
N ASN A 273 -6.98 31.46 6.51
CA ASN A 273 -6.58 32.70 5.88
C ASN A 273 -5.80 32.51 4.58
N PHE A 274 -5.08 31.41 4.48
CA PHE A 274 -4.18 31.12 3.36
C PHE A 274 -4.74 30.13 2.38
N GLN A 275 -4.56 30.37 1.05
CA GLN A 275 -4.93 29.34 0.10
C GLN A 275 -4.36 29.45 -1.31
N THR A 276 -3.76 28.33 -1.71
CA THR A 276 -3.65 27.94 -3.12
C THR A 276 -4.86 27.05 -3.48
N ALA A 277 -5.17 26.91 -4.77
CA ALA A 277 -6.25 26.03 -5.26
C ALA A 277 -6.15 24.60 -4.69
N GLY A 278 -4.94 24.05 -4.56
CA GLY A 278 -4.75 22.71 -4.03
C GLY A 278 -4.97 22.55 -2.53
N VAL A 279 -4.86 23.60 -1.75
CA VAL A 279 -5.28 23.60 -0.33
C VAL A 279 -6.80 23.60 -0.25
N SER A 280 -7.47 24.36 -1.13
CA SER A 280 -8.91 24.45 -1.22
C SER A 280 -9.57 23.06 -1.48
N SER A 281 -9.09 22.31 -2.46
CA SER A 281 -9.61 20.98 -2.79
C SER A 281 -9.43 19.98 -1.63
N MET A 282 -8.29 20.03 -0.93
CA MET A 282 -8.07 19.21 0.25
C MET A 282 -9.01 19.57 1.41
N LYS A 283 -9.22 20.84 1.69
CA LYS A 283 -10.12 21.33 2.75
C LYS A 283 -11.57 20.95 2.42
N ALA A 284 -12.01 21.13 1.17
CA ALA A 284 -13.33 20.69 0.74
C ALA A 284 -13.51 19.19 0.92
N LYS A 285 -12.50 18.36 0.62
CA LYS A 285 -12.55 16.91 0.89
C LYS A 285 -12.64 16.60 2.39
N GLN A 286 -11.99 17.35 3.27
CA GLN A 286 -12.14 17.20 4.73
C GLN A 286 -13.57 17.46 5.19
N CYS A 287 -14.30 18.42 4.56
CA CYS A 287 -15.71 18.65 4.87
C CYS A 287 -16.59 17.42 4.60
N CYS A 288 -16.26 16.60 3.58
CA CYS A 288 -16.96 15.33 3.34
C CYS A 288 -16.80 14.35 4.53
N SER A 289 -15.71 14.47 5.28
CA SER A 289 -15.45 13.66 6.48
C SER A 289 -16.04 14.27 7.76
N GLY A 290 -16.68 15.43 7.65
CA GLY A 290 -17.34 16.12 8.76
C GLY A 290 -16.37 16.92 9.63
N PHE A 291 -15.27 17.42 9.10
CA PHE A 291 -14.37 18.35 9.78
C PHE A 291 -13.57 19.18 8.76
N VAL A 292 -12.88 20.21 9.25
CA VAL A 292 -11.84 20.93 8.50
C VAL A 292 -10.76 21.37 9.47
N PHE A 293 -9.49 21.31 9.09
CA PHE A 293 -8.41 21.89 9.87
C PHE A 293 -8.33 23.40 9.60
N ASP A 294 -8.24 24.21 10.65
CA ASP A 294 -7.88 25.62 10.53
C ASP A 294 -6.36 25.80 10.23
N ASP A 295 -5.87 27.05 10.19
CA ASP A 295 -4.46 27.34 9.91
C ASP A 295 -3.52 26.92 11.04
N ASP A 296 -4.01 26.77 12.26
CA ASP A 296 -3.28 26.27 13.44
C ASP A 296 -3.31 24.73 13.52
N HIS A 297 -3.81 24.05 12.47
CA HIS A 297 -3.99 22.60 12.43
C HIS A 297 -4.94 22.04 13.51
N VAL A 298 -5.85 22.88 14.03
CA VAL A 298 -6.91 22.43 14.95
C VAL A 298 -8.13 21.96 14.14
N PRO A 299 -8.67 20.75 14.41
CA PRO A 299 -9.85 20.26 13.69
C PRO A 299 -11.11 21.00 14.17
N ARG A 300 -11.82 21.61 13.25
CA ARG A 300 -13.16 22.14 13.45
C ARG A 300 -14.17 21.14 12.95
N TYR A 301 -14.91 20.56 13.86
CA TYR A 301 -15.89 19.51 13.54
C TYR A 301 -17.15 20.12 12.92
N LEU A 302 -17.65 19.45 11.90
CA LEU A 302 -18.87 19.76 11.17
C LEU A 302 -19.87 18.62 11.35
N PRO A 303 -21.17 18.88 11.30
CA PRO A 303 -22.17 17.82 11.29
C PRO A 303 -22.03 16.91 10.06
N THR A 304 -22.10 15.62 10.28
CA THR A 304 -22.08 14.61 9.22
C THR A 304 -22.95 13.42 9.62
N GLY A 305 -23.62 12.79 8.68
CA GLY A 305 -24.35 11.53 8.87
C GLY A 305 -23.48 10.26 8.85
N LYS A 306 -22.15 10.38 8.77
CA LYS A 306 -21.28 9.20 8.66
C LYS A 306 -21.21 8.36 9.93
N ILE A 307 -21.40 8.97 11.11
CA ILE A 307 -21.47 8.22 12.38
C ILE A 307 -22.73 7.40 12.46
N GLU A 308 -23.86 7.98 12.07
CA GLU A 308 -25.16 7.29 12.02
C GLU A 308 -25.11 6.13 11.00
N ALA A 309 -24.53 6.36 9.83
CA ALA A 309 -24.33 5.30 8.83
C ALA A 309 -23.39 4.18 9.33
N LEU A 310 -22.37 4.52 10.12
CA LEU A 310 -21.51 3.52 10.76
C LEU A 310 -22.28 2.76 11.85
N GLU A 311 -23.12 3.44 12.65
CA GLU A 311 -23.98 2.82 13.65
C GLU A 311 -24.91 1.79 13.04
N ASP A 312 -25.60 2.12 11.95
CA ASP A 312 -26.48 1.20 11.21
C ASP A 312 -25.73 -0.06 10.76
N ILE A 313 -24.50 0.08 10.29
CA ILE A 313 -23.65 -1.06 9.91
C ILE A 313 -23.32 -1.91 11.15
N ILE A 314 -22.93 -1.28 12.26
CA ILE A 314 -22.61 -1.97 13.52
C ILE A 314 -23.80 -2.75 14.06
N GLU A 315 -24.99 -2.16 14.03
CA GLU A 315 -26.22 -2.79 14.52
C GLU A 315 -26.68 -3.95 13.62
N SER A 316 -26.37 -3.88 12.33
CA SER A 316 -26.71 -4.96 11.37
C SER A 316 -25.80 -6.18 11.45
N ARG A 317 -24.78 -6.20 12.34
CA ARG A 317 -23.74 -7.21 12.41
C ARG A 317 -23.43 -7.65 13.83
N ASP A 318 -23.18 -8.95 14.01
CA ASP A 318 -22.74 -9.52 15.31
C ASP A 318 -21.22 -9.74 15.37
N GLY A 319 -20.54 -9.74 14.22
CA GLY A 319 -19.12 -10.04 14.12
C GLY A 319 -18.20 -8.86 14.42
N LYS A 320 -16.88 -9.12 14.33
CA LYS A 320 -15.86 -8.09 14.44
C LYS A 320 -15.85 -7.19 13.22
N ILE A 321 -15.60 -5.89 13.42
CA ILE A 321 -15.63 -4.87 12.37
C ILE A 321 -14.30 -4.11 12.37
N VAL A 322 -13.74 -3.94 11.18
CA VAL A 322 -12.58 -3.09 10.92
C VAL A 322 -13.05 -1.78 10.30
N VAL A 323 -12.62 -0.64 10.84
CA VAL A 323 -12.92 0.69 10.26
C VAL A 323 -11.64 1.36 9.83
N PHE A 324 -11.49 1.58 8.53
CA PHE A 324 -10.35 2.32 7.98
C PHE A 324 -10.66 3.79 7.82
N CYS A 325 -9.76 4.64 8.33
CA CYS A 325 -9.85 6.09 8.28
C CYS A 325 -8.61 6.72 7.65
N GLN A 326 -8.81 7.81 6.93
CA GLN A 326 -7.73 8.63 6.37
C GLN A 326 -7.20 9.63 7.41
N TYR A 327 -8.08 10.17 8.25
CA TYR A 327 -7.81 11.31 9.11
C TYR A 327 -7.94 10.99 10.59
N ILE A 328 -7.04 11.55 11.41
CA ILE A 328 -7.08 11.41 12.87
C ILE A 328 -8.38 11.97 13.48
N PRO A 329 -8.91 13.15 13.08
CA PRO A 329 -10.17 13.65 13.61
C PRO A 329 -11.37 12.71 13.40
N SER A 330 -11.35 11.94 12.30
CA SER A 330 -12.39 10.91 12.08
C SER A 330 -12.23 9.74 13.04
N ILE A 331 -10.98 9.31 13.28
CA ILE A 331 -10.67 8.27 14.29
C ILE A 331 -11.14 8.73 15.67
N ASP A 332 -10.81 9.96 16.08
CA ASP A 332 -11.21 10.53 17.37
C ASP A 332 -12.75 10.51 17.53
N ARG A 333 -13.47 11.00 16.52
CA ARG A 333 -14.94 11.02 16.50
C ARG A 333 -15.55 9.61 16.62
N ILE A 334 -15.00 8.63 15.89
CA ILE A 334 -15.46 7.25 15.95
C ILE A 334 -15.18 6.65 17.33
N CYS A 335 -13.97 6.84 17.88
CA CYS A 335 -13.62 6.34 19.21
C CYS A 335 -14.50 6.95 20.30
N ASP A 336 -14.79 8.24 20.24
CA ASP A 336 -15.72 8.92 21.15
C ASP A 336 -17.15 8.36 21.05
N PHE A 337 -17.62 8.08 19.82
CA PHE A 337 -18.91 7.43 19.60
C PHE A 337 -18.95 6.03 20.20
N LEU A 338 -17.94 5.19 19.90
CA LEU A 338 -17.87 3.81 20.43
C LEU A 338 -17.81 3.79 21.96
N GLY A 339 -17.04 4.71 22.58
CA GLY A 339 -16.94 4.86 24.02
C GLY A 339 -18.29 5.21 24.64
N ARG A 340 -19.05 6.14 24.07
CA ARG A 340 -20.40 6.51 24.54
C ARG A 340 -21.40 5.35 24.42
N LYS A 341 -21.29 4.54 23.35
CA LYS A 341 -22.14 3.34 23.13
C LYS A 341 -21.64 2.12 23.93
N LYS A 342 -20.52 2.21 24.63
CA LYS A 342 -19.88 1.12 25.37
C LYS A 342 -19.56 -0.09 24.47
N ILE A 343 -19.20 0.17 23.23
CA ILE A 343 -18.74 -0.84 22.29
C ILE A 343 -17.22 -1.02 22.49
N SER A 344 -16.78 -2.25 22.71
CA SER A 344 -15.35 -2.56 22.92
C SER A 344 -14.55 -2.38 21.63
N TYR A 345 -13.48 -1.61 21.68
CA TYR A 345 -12.64 -1.32 20.51
C TYR A 345 -11.17 -1.14 20.87
N VAL A 346 -10.32 -1.26 19.86
CA VAL A 346 -8.92 -0.82 19.88
C VAL A 346 -8.69 0.22 18.78
N ARG A 347 -7.76 1.13 19.02
CA ARG A 347 -7.35 2.19 18.10
C ARG A 347 -5.95 1.89 17.58
N PHE A 348 -5.74 1.99 16.27
CA PHE A 348 -4.44 1.76 15.63
C PHE A 348 -4.09 2.85 14.62
N ASP A 349 -3.38 3.86 15.10
CA ASP A 349 -2.87 4.97 14.32
C ASP A 349 -1.39 5.29 14.67
N ALA A 350 -0.88 6.43 14.23
CA ALA A 350 0.51 6.82 14.45
C ALA A 350 0.89 7.00 15.94
N SER A 351 -0.08 7.21 16.83
CA SER A 351 0.15 7.38 18.28
C SER A 351 0.36 6.05 19.02
N GLU A 352 -0.17 4.94 18.48
CA GLU A 352 -0.06 3.62 19.09
C GLU A 352 1.22 2.92 18.66
N LYS A 353 2.02 2.49 19.64
CA LYS A 353 3.29 1.80 19.40
C LYS A 353 3.18 0.28 19.55
N ARG A 354 2.15 -0.20 20.28
CA ARG A 354 1.94 -1.62 20.51
C ARG A 354 1.21 -2.28 19.36
N PRO A 355 1.35 -3.58 19.15
CA PRO A 355 0.64 -4.34 18.14
C PRO A 355 -0.82 -4.67 18.57
N VAL A 356 -1.62 -3.64 18.85
CA VAL A 356 -3.01 -3.80 19.36
C VAL A 356 -3.94 -4.59 18.42
N TRP A 357 -3.54 -4.80 17.18
CA TRP A 357 -4.27 -5.68 16.25
C TRP A 357 -4.18 -7.15 16.68
N GLU A 358 -3.15 -7.56 17.43
CA GLU A 358 -3.02 -8.91 18.00
C GLU A 358 -4.07 -9.13 19.09
N ASP A 359 -4.32 -8.10 19.91
CA ASP A 359 -5.40 -8.12 20.90
C ASP A 359 -6.76 -8.22 20.18
N PHE A 360 -6.98 -7.41 19.14
CA PHE A 360 -8.21 -7.50 18.32
C PHE A 360 -8.36 -8.88 17.69
N GLN A 361 -7.28 -9.49 17.23
CA GLN A 361 -7.33 -10.78 16.56
C GLN A 361 -7.67 -11.91 17.55
N SER A 362 -7.13 -11.89 18.76
CA SER A 362 -7.20 -12.97 19.76
C SER A 362 -8.34 -12.83 20.78
N ASP A 363 -8.66 -11.61 21.25
CA ASP A 363 -9.72 -11.38 22.24
C ASP A 363 -11.10 -11.30 21.58
N PRO A 364 -12.02 -12.26 21.84
CA PRO A 364 -13.37 -12.24 21.28
C PRO A 364 -14.22 -11.05 21.79
N ASN A 365 -13.87 -10.44 22.94
CA ASN A 365 -14.64 -9.32 23.49
C ASN A 365 -14.33 -8.00 22.79
N ILE A 366 -13.21 -7.87 22.11
CA ILE A 366 -12.90 -6.68 21.31
C ILE A 366 -13.66 -6.78 20.00
N ARG A 367 -14.69 -5.94 19.85
CA ARG A 367 -15.59 -5.97 18.71
C ARG A 367 -15.09 -5.18 17.53
N MET A 368 -14.38 -4.07 17.76
CA MET A 368 -13.97 -3.17 16.68
C MET A 368 -12.49 -2.82 16.74
N ILE A 369 -11.93 -2.56 15.56
CA ILE A 369 -10.64 -1.89 15.41
C ILE A 369 -10.79 -0.69 14.49
N VAL A 370 -10.34 0.49 14.94
CA VAL A 370 -10.31 1.72 14.15
C VAL A 370 -8.88 1.99 13.70
N VAL A 371 -8.65 1.99 12.39
CA VAL A 371 -7.31 1.91 11.80
C VAL A 371 -7.07 3.09 10.88
N GLN A 372 -5.91 3.75 11.04
CA GLN A 372 -5.43 4.72 10.06
C GLN A 372 -4.80 4.00 8.85
N TYR A 373 -5.14 4.39 7.61
CA TYR A 373 -4.61 3.75 6.40
C TYR A 373 -3.08 3.63 6.39
N GLN A 374 -2.36 4.67 6.82
CA GLN A 374 -0.90 4.69 6.82
C GLN A 374 -0.27 3.64 7.74
N ARG A 375 -1.02 3.18 8.74
CA ARG A 375 -0.56 2.18 9.72
C ARG A 375 -1.09 0.77 9.42
N GLY A 376 -2.32 0.69 8.93
CA GLY A 376 -3.05 -0.57 8.85
C GLY A 376 -3.06 -1.23 7.47
N ALA A 377 -2.70 -0.50 6.40
CA ALA A 377 -2.68 -1.09 5.07
C ALA A 377 -1.51 -2.07 4.87
N GLU A 378 -0.44 -1.97 5.65
CA GLU A 378 0.74 -2.84 5.54
C GLU A 378 1.01 -3.60 6.86
N GLY A 379 1.32 -4.89 6.80
CA GLY A 379 1.97 -5.67 7.87
C GLY A 379 1.09 -6.16 9.01
N ILE A 380 -0.25 -6.04 8.97
CA ILE A 380 -1.14 -6.53 10.03
C ILE A 380 -2.13 -7.57 9.54
N ASP A 381 -2.62 -8.42 10.44
CA ASP A 381 -3.62 -9.46 10.18
C ASP A 381 -4.91 -9.16 10.93
N LEU A 382 -6.04 -9.11 10.19
CA LEU A 382 -7.35 -8.78 10.74
C LEU A 382 -8.43 -9.79 10.31
N PHE A 383 -8.05 -11.02 9.98
CA PHE A 383 -8.97 -12.04 9.42
C PHE A 383 -9.96 -12.62 10.45
N SER A 384 -9.88 -12.25 11.73
CA SER A 384 -10.95 -12.53 12.71
C SER A 384 -12.21 -11.71 12.40
N ALA A 385 -12.09 -10.61 11.65
CA ALA A 385 -13.20 -9.81 11.16
C ALA A 385 -13.67 -10.29 9.77
N ASP A 386 -14.96 -10.17 9.53
CA ASP A 386 -15.61 -10.42 8.24
C ASP A 386 -16.30 -9.17 7.65
N CYS A 387 -16.18 -8.05 8.33
CA CYS A 387 -16.72 -6.76 7.92
C CYS A 387 -15.64 -5.67 7.97
N MET A 388 -15.57 -4.88 6.91
CA MET A 388 -14.68 -3.73 6.82
C MET A 388 -15.43 -2.51 6.32
N VAL A 389 -15.27 -1.39 7.01
CA VAL A 389 -15.86 -0.11 6.67
C VAL A 389 -14.75 0.86 6.28
N PHE A 390 -14.82 1.38 5.09
CA PHE A 390 -14.00 2.49 4.63
C PHE A 390 -14.74 3.80 4.92
N TYR A 391 -14.42 4.41 6.06
CA TYR A 391 -15.07 5.64 6.52
C TYR A 391 -14.75 6.84 5.63
N GLU A 392 -13.53 6.87 5.11
CA GLU A 392 -13.11 7.71 4.00
C GLU A 392 -12.32 6.91 2.97
N THR A 393 -12.24 7.44 1.75
CA THR A 393 -11.46 6.82 0.68
C THR A 393 -10.01 7.30 0.70
N THR A 394 -9.06 6.34 0.68
CA THR A 394 -7.65 6.63 0.42
C THR A 394 -7.46 7.17 -1.01
N PRO A 395 -6.45 8.00 -1.29
CA PRO A 395 -6.16 8.46 -2.65
C PRO A 395 -5.49 7.40 -3.55
N SER A 396 -5.09 6.25 -3.00
CA SER A 396 -4.33 5.22 -3.70
C SER A 396 -5.09 3.89 -3.79
N PRO A 397 -5.30 3.38 -5.01
CA PRO A 397 -5.85 2.04 -5.22
C PRO A 397 -5.04 0.95 -4.53
N TYR A 398 -3.72 1.09 -4.55
CA TYR A 398 -2.83 0.17 -3.87
C TYR A 398 -3.12 0.05 -2.37
N ILE A 399 -3.23 1.19 -1.67
CA ILE A 399 -3.53 1.20 -0.23
C ILE A 399 -4.91 0.60 0.04
N LEU A 400 -5.89 0.85 -0.84
CA LEU A 400 -7.23 0.26 -0.72
C LEU A 400 -7.18 -1.27 -0.82
N GLU A 401 -6.51 -1.80 -1.84
CA GLU A 401 -6.39 -3.26 -2.02
C GLU A 401 -5.58 -3.92 -0.89
N GLN A 402 -4.54 -3.26 -0.40
CA GLN A 402 -3.81 -3.72 0.79
C GLN A 402 -4.70 -3.76 2.04
N ALA A 403 -5.54 -2.74 2.24
CA ALA A 403 -6.49 -2.72 3.35
C ALA A 403 -7.52 -3.86 3.23
N LYS A 404 -8.11 -4.07 2.05
CA LYS A 404 -9.05 -5.18 1.79
C LYS A 404 -8.43 -6.54 2.11
N ALA A 405 -7.16 -6.72 1.74
CA ALA A 405 -6.41 -7.95 1.99
C ALA A 405 -6.09 -8.20 3.48
N ARG A 406 -6.42 -7.29 4.40
CA ARG A 406 -6.24 -7.53 5.85
C ARG A 406 -7.30 -8.48 6.41
N ILE A 407 -8.52 -8.49 5.89
CA ILE A 407 -9.57 -9.45 6.30
C ILE A 407 -9.70 -10.61 5.31
N MET A 408 -9.48 -10.38 4.00
CA MET A 408 -9.52 -11.39 2.96
C MET A 408 -8.12 -12.01 2.77
N ARG A 409 -7.79 -13.00 3.60
CA ARG A 409 -6.51 -13.71 3.52
C ARG A 409 -6.62 -15.15 4.02
N LYS A 410 -5.56 -15.93 3.88
CA LYS A 410 -5.51 -17.32 4.35
C LYS A 410 -5.96 -17.42 5.82
N GLY A 411 -6.94 -18.26 6.09
CA GLY A 411 -7.58 -18.40 7.40
C GLY A 411 -8.96 -17.76 7.49
N GLN A 412 -9.35 -16.90 6.55
CA GLN A 412 -10.72 -16.40 6.47
C GLN A 412 -11.66 -17.48 5.96
N VAL A 413 -12.72 -17.75 6.74
CA VAL A 413 -13.74 -18.77 6.43
C VAL A 413 -15.13 -18.15 6.23
N LYS A 414 -15.29 -16.87 6.59
CA LYS A 414 -16.55 -16.16 6.49
C LYS A 414 -16.58 -15.28 5.24
N LYS A 415 -17.77 -15.10 4.67
CA LYS A 415 -17.97 -14.13 3.58
C LYS A 415 -17.64 -12.73 4.06
N CYS A 416 -16.74 -12.04 3.37
CA CYS A 416 -16.30 -10.68 3.70
C CYS A 416 -17.24 -9.63 3.11
N SER A 417 -17.55 -8.60 3.90
CA SER A 417 -18.35 -7.46 3.46
C SER A 417 -17.57 -6.16 3.57
N TYR A 418 -17.52 -5.41 2.50
CA TYR A 418 -16.83 -4.12 2.41
C TYR A 418 -17.87 -3.01 2.21
N TYR A 419 -17.87 -2.01 3.08
CA TYR A 419 -18.74 -0.85 3.02
C TYR A 419 -17.92 0.40 2.73
N TYR A 420 -18.36 1.18 1.74
CA TYR A 420 -17.70 2.43 1.35
C TYR A 420 -18.62 3.60 1.68
N LEU A 421 -18.30 4.35 2.75
CA LEU A 421 -19.02 5.56 3.09
C LEU A 421 -18.49 6.72 2.25
N TYR A 422 -19.38 7.43 1.60
CA TYR A 422 -18.99 8.57 0.78
C TYR A 422 -20.09 9.62 0.70
N THR A 423 -19.70 10.86 0.51
CA THR A 423 -20.64 11.96 0.26
C THR A 423 -21.04 11.96 -1.22
N PRO A 424 -22.33 11.77 -1.55
CA PRO A 424 -22.80 11.64 -2.94
C PRO A 424 -22.85 12.98 -3.69
N HIS A 425 -23.54 12.98 -4.85
CA HIS A 425 -23.76 14.12 -5.74
C HIS A 425 -22.49 14.65 -6.40
N ASN A 426 -21.63 13.72 -6.87
CA ASN A 426 -20.42 14.02 -7.59
C ASN A 426 -19.38 14.85 -6.80
N SER A 427 -19.43 14.76 -5.46
CA SER A 427 -18.47 15.42 -4.57
C SER A 427 -17.02 14.97 -4.85
N LEU A 428 -16.04 15.73 -4.33
CA LEU A 428 -14.63 15.34 -4.43
C LEU A 428 -14.36 13.96 -3.80
N GLU A 429 -15.11 13.58 -2.77
CA GLU A 429 -14.98 12.27 -2.14
C GLU A 429 -15.53 11.16 -3.04
N GLU A 430 -16.72 11.32 -3.60
CA GLU A 430 -17.31 10.34 -4.52
C GLU A 430 -16.45 10.12 -5.74
N ARG A 431 -15.96 11.19 -6.35
CA ARG A 431 -15.03 11.13 -7.49
C ARG A 431 -13.73 10.43 -7.13
N SER A 432 -13.19 10.70 -5.94
CA SER A 432 -12.00 10.01 -5.42
C SER A 432 -12.26 8.52 -5.26
N MET A 433 -13.38 8.14 -4.63
CA MET A 433 -13.76 6.74 -4.43
C MET A 433 -13.90 6.00 -5.76
N ARG A 434 -14.65 6.55 -6.71
CA ARG A 434 -14.83 5.94 -8.03
C ARG A 434 -13.51 5.76 -8.78
N SER A 435 -12.64 6.78 -8.74
CA SER A 435 -11.30 6.70 -9.37
C SER A 435 -10.44 5.62 -8.75
N VAL A 436 -10.37 5.56 -7.42
CA VAL A 436 -9.55 4.59 -6.70
C VAL A 436 -10.05 3.16 -6.93
N ARG A 437 -11.37 2.94 -6.91
CA ARG A 437 -11.95 1.62 -7.20
C ARG A 437 -11.78 1.20 -8.67
N ALA A 438 -11.64 2.16 -9.57
CA ALA A 438 -11.26 1.91 -10.97
C ALA A 438 -9.74 1.75 -11.17
N GLY A 439 -8.96 1.58 -10.10
CA GLY A 439 -7.52 1.39 -10.18
C GLY A 439 -6.69 2.65 -10.47
N MET A 440 -7.28 3.84 -10.37
CA MET A 440 -6.62 5.11 -10.70
C MET A 440 -6.25 5.91 -9.45
N ASP A 441 -4.98 6.27 -9.31
CA ASP A 441 -4.52 7.21 -8.27
C ASP A 441 -5.21 8.57 -8.39
N VAL A 442 -5.53 9.17 -7.25
CA VAL A 442 -6.08 10.52 -7.16
C VAL A 442 -4.94 11.49 -6.85
N SER A 443 -4.36 12.08 -7.89
CA SER A 443 -3.34 13.12 -7.74
C SER A 443 -3.95 14.45 -7.28
N ARG A 444 -3.11 15.31 -6.67
CA ARG A 444 -3.52 16.67 -6.28
C ARG A 444 -4.06 17.47 -7.49
N LEU A 445 -3.36 17.41 -8.62
CA LEU A 445 -3.78 18.08 -9.85
C LEU A 445 -5.18 17.64 -10.33
N LYS A 446 -5.48 16.35 -10.22
CA LYS A 446 -6.80 15.81 -10.55
C LYS A 446 -7.88 16.32 -9.59
N MET A 447 -7.57 16.41 -8.30
CA MET A 447 -8.48 16.97 -7.30
C MET A 447 -8.74 18.45 -7.53
N ASP A 448 -7.71 19.22 -7.90
CA ASP A 448 -7.84 20.65 -8.17
C ASP A 448 -8.74 20.90 -9.38
N LYS A 449 -8.55 20.13 -10.46
CA LYS A 449 -9.46 20.17 -11.63
C LYS A 449 -10.91 19.87 -11.24
N TRP A 450 -11.14 18.87 -10.41
CA TRP A 450 -12.49 18.55 -9.94
C TRP A 450 -13.07 19.65 -9.05
N ALA A 451 -12.25 20.32 -8.25
CA ALA A 451 -12.67 21.46 -7.44
C ALA A 451 -13.07 22.65 -8.32
N ASP A 452 -12.38 22.89 -9.45
CA ASP A 452 -12.77 23.91 -10.44
C ASP A 452 -14.13 23.59 -11.07
N GLU A 453 -14.35 22.34 -11.51
CA GLU A 453 -15.65 21.90 -12.03
C GLU A 453 -16.78 22.03 -10.99
N GLU A 454 -16.51 21.79 -9.70
CA GLU A 454 -17.47 22.01 -8.62
C GLU A 454 -17.76 23.50 -8.38
N ARG A 455 -16.74 24.39 -8.50
CA ARG A 455 -16.95 25.83 -8.44
C ARG A 455 -17.89 26.32 -9.53
N GLU A 456 -17.68 25.87 -10.77
CA GLU A 456 -18.56 26.15 -11.89
C GLU A 456 -19.99 25.69 -11.62
N ARG A 457 -20.12 24.43 -11.16
CA ARG A 457 -21.43 23.82 -10.84
C ARG A 457 -22.22 24.58 -9.78
N TYR A 458 -21.55 25.11 -8.76
CA TYR A 458 -22.19 25.87 -7.68
C TYR A 458 -22.16 27.37 -7.91
N SER A 459 -21.68 27.84 -9.06
CA SER A 459 -21.47 29.28 -9.37
C SER A 459 -20.65 30.01 -8.31
N ILE A 460 -19.57 29.37 -7.84
CA ILE A 460 -18.65 29.87 -6.83
C ILE A 460 -17.44 30.53 -7.51
N GLU A 461 -17.14 31.78 -7.14
CA GLU A 461 -15.91 32.43 -7.61
C GLU A 461 -14.66 31.71 -7.09
N ALA A 462 -13.69 31.47 -7.96
CA ALA A 462 -12.40 30.91 -7.58
C ALA A 462 -11.69 31.79 -6.55
N PRO A 463 -10.90 31.21 -5.62
CA PRO A 463 -10.02 31.98 -4.76
C PRO A 463 -9.08 32.81 -5.65
N SER A 464 -8.99 34.11 -5.41
CA SER A 464 -7.95 34.91 -6.04
C SER A 464 -6.60 34.43 -5.52
N ASP A 465 -5.70 34.02 -6.41
CA ASP A 465 -4.29 33.85 -6.09
C ASP A 465 -3.71 35.25 -5.79
N ALA A 466 -4.05 35.78 -4.62
CA ALA A 466 -3.41 37.00 -4.14
C ALA A 466 -2.02 36.60 -3.64
N VAL A 467 -1.06 36.70 -4.53
CA VAL A 467 0.32 36.98 -4.17
C VAL A 467 0.34 38.43 -3.70
N GLU A 468 0.40 38.69 -2.40
CA GLU A 468 1.02 39.83 -1.79
C GLU A 468 2.16 39.35 -0.90
#